data_2634ab55c203b0615521fd2865d56ed3
#
_entry.id   2634ab55c203b0615521fd2865d56ed3
#
_cell.length_a   1.000
_cell.length_b   1.000
_cell.length_c   1.000
_cell.angle_alpha   90.00
_cell.angle_beta   90.00
_cell.angle_gamma   90.00
#
_symmetry.space_group_name_H-M   'P 1'
#
loop_
_entity.id
_entity.type
_entity.pdbx_description
1 polymer ?
#
loop_
_entity_poly.entity_id
_entity_poly.type
_entity_poly.pdbx_seq_one_letter_code
_entity_poly.pdbx_strand_id
1 'polypeptide(L)'
;MRKTLAVSLLCAASAMFGASADEIYAAAQAAKTKGDLAGALGGFEKACEASHADACRRAGLAYDYGMGATQDYAKAAKFYEKSCELGDADGCSNLADVYGAGRGVERSEQKSFELFNKSCEMGSSGGCYGLAGLYESGKGTEKSSEQAAKFYKKSCELGLDLGCEKAK
;
A
#
# COMPACT_ATOMS: atom_id res chain seq x y z
N MET A 1 50.23 -3.06 -22.52
CA MET A 1 49.23 -4.15 -22.47
C MET A 1 48.96 -4.53 -21.02
N ARG A 2 48.02 -3.88 -20.34
CA ARG A 2 47.49 -4.23 -18.98
C ARG A 2 46.37 -3.27 -18.60
N LYS A 3 45.21 -3.36 -19.25
CA LYS A 3 43.97 -2.60 -18.85
C LYS A 3 42.68 -3.33 -19.23
N THR A 4 42.54 -4.63 -18.97
CA THR A 4 41.30 -5.37 -19.29
C THR A 4 40.89 -6.41 -18.25
N LEU A 5 41.25 -6.24 -16.96
CA LEU A 5 40.93 -7.22 -15.92
C LEU A 5 40.08 -6.69 -14.77
N ALA A 6 39.59 -5.45 -14.83
CA ALA A 6 38.83 -4.85 -13.71
C ALA A 6 37.29 -4.88 -13.86
N VAL A 7 36.75 -5.25 -15.01
CA VAL A 7 35.29 -5.21 -15.26
C VAL A 7 34.60 -6.55 -14.99
N SER A 8 35.34 -7.66 -14.97
CA SER A 8 34.76 -9.00 -14.77
C SER A 8 34.50 -9.42 -13.33
N LEU A 9 35.03 -8.71 -12.33
CA LEU A 9 34.81 -9.08 -10.92
C LEU A 9 33.54 -8.53 -10.30
N LEU A 10 32.95 -7.48 -10.85
CA LEU A 10 31.69 -6.93 -10.29
C LEU A 10 30.43 -7.73 -10.71
N CYS A 11 30.46 -8.46 -11.82
CA CYS A 11 29.34 -9.30 -12.24
C CYS A 11 29.25 -10.66 -11.52
N ALA A 12 30.34 -11.12 -10.89
CA ALA A 12 30.35 -12.42 -10.21
C ALA A 12 29.86 -12.36 -8.75
N ALA A 13 29.79 -11.16 -8.15
CA ALA A 13 29.29 -10.99 -6.79
C ALA A 13 27.75 -11.03 -6.70
N SER A 14 27.03 -10.72 -7.78
CA SER A 14 25.56 -10.77 -7.81
C SER A 14 24.98 -12.19 -7.91
N ALA A 15 25.76 -13.18 -8.25
CA ALA A 15 25.29 -14.57 -8.40
C ALA A 15 25.28 -15.37 -7.08
N MET A 16 25.81 -14.82 -5.99
CA MET A 16 25.86 -15.49 -4.67
C MET A 16 24.80 -14.98 -3.68
N PHE A 17 24.11 -13.88 -3.97
CA PHE A 17 22.97 -13.42 -3.20
C PHE A 17 21.72 -13.65 -4.05
N GLY A 18 20.69 -14.30 -3.47
CA GLY A 18 19.39 -14.48 -4.13
C GLY A 18 18.84 -13.14 -4.65
N ALA A 19 17.85 -13.21 -5.54
CA ALA A 19 17.25 -12.01 -6.12
C ALA A 19 16.85 -10.99 -5.04
N SER A 20 17.13 -9.71 -5.28
CA SER A 20 16.74 -8.63 -4.39
C SER A 20 15.21 -8.50 -4.31
N ALA A 21 14.70 -7.85 -3.26
CA ALA A 21 13.27 -7.59 -3.13
C ALA A 21 12.69 -6.87 -4.35
N ASP A 22 13.43 -5.92 -4.91
CA ASP A 22 13.04 -5.16 -6.10
C ASP A 22 12.99 -6.02 -7.37
N GLU A 23 13.96 -6.94 -7.54
CA GLU A 23 13.97 -7.88 -8.68
C GLU A 23 12.80 -8.86 -8.59
N ILE A 24 12.51 -9.38 -7.39
CA ILE A 24 11.35 -10.25 -7.15
C ILE A 24 10.04 -9.50 -7.44
N TYR A 25 9.94 -8.24 -6.97
CA TYR A 25 8.79 -7.39 -7.23
C TYR A 25 8.60 -7.12 -8.73
N ALA A 26 9.66 -6.78 -9.45
CA ALA A 26 9.61 -6.54 -10.90
C ALA A 26 9.16 -7.80 -11.66
N ALA A 27 9.64 -8.98 -11.28
CA ALA A 27 9.21 -10.25 -11.85
C ALA A 27 7.71 -10.53 -11.59
N ALA A 28 7.21 -10.22 -10.38
CA ALA A 28 5.80 -10.34 -10.03
C ALA A 28 4.92 -9.38 -10.86
N GLN A 29 5.37 -8.15 -11.07
CA GLN A 29 4.68 -7.19 -11.95
C GLN A 29 4.62 -7.69 -13.40
N ALA A 30 5.71 -8.27 -13.90
CA ALA A 30 5.74 -8.88 -15.24
C ALA A 30 4.80 -10.09 -15.37
N ALA A 31 4.68 -10.92 -14.33
CA ALA A 31 3.71 -12.02 -14.29
C ALA A 31 2.28 -11.48 -14.35
N LYS A 32 1.96 -10.45 -13.55
CA LYS A 32 0.66 -9.77 -13.57
C LYS A 32 0.30 -9.24 -14.95
N THR A 33 1.22 -8.58 -15.65
CA THR A 33 0.95 -8.02 -17.00
C THR A 33 0.71 -9.11 -18.05
N LYS A 34 1.24 -10.32 -17.84
CA LYS A 34 0.98 -11.49 -18.67
C LYS A 34 -0.31 -12.23 -18.32
N GLY A 35 -1.03 -11.78 -17.29
CA GLY A 35 -2.26 -12.42 -16.81
C GLY A 35 -2.04 -13.58 -15.84
N ASP A 36 -0.80 -13.89 -15.48
CA ASP A 36 -0.49 -14.88 -14.44
C ASP A 36 -0.67 -14.26 -13.05
N LEU A 37 -1.93 -14.19 -12.61
CA LEU A 37 -2.28 -13.58 -11.33
C LEU A 37 -1.79 -14.40 -10.13
N ALA A 38 -1.77 -15.73 -10.23
CA ALA A 38 -1.28 -16.60 -9.16
C ALA A 38 0.23 -16.50 -9.00
N GLY A 39 0.98 -16.52 -10.11
CA GLY A 39 2.43 -16.29 -10.10
C GLY A 39 2.79 -14.89 -9.61
N ALA A 40 2.01 -13.87 -10.00
CA ALA A 40 2.18 -12.50 -9.53
C ALA A 40 1.98 -12.40 -8.01
N LEU A 41 0.91 -13.00 -7.46
CA LEU A 41 0.66 -13.03 -6.02
C LEU A 41 1.82 -13.68 -5.26
N GLY A 42 2.24 -14.88 -5.67
CA GLY A 42 3.39 -15.56 -5.05
C GLY A 42 4.69 -14.74 -5.11
N GLY A 43 4.89 -13.99 -6.18
CA GLY A 43 6.00 -13.05 -6.31
C GLY A 43 5.88 -11.85 -5.37
N PHE A 44 4.70 -11.24 -5.24
CA PHE A 44 4.46 -10.14 -4.29
C PHE A 44 4.62 -10.59 -2.83
N GLU A 45 4.17 -11.80 -2.48
CA GLU A 45 4.38 -12.36 -1.14
C GLU A 45 5.87 -12.49 -0.82
N LYS A 46 6.67 -13.07 -1.72
CA LYS A 46 8.12 -13.20 -1.54
C LYS A 46 8.83 -11.85 -1.44
N ALA A 47 8.47 -10.88 -2.28
CA ALA A 47 9.03 -9.53 -2.19
C ALA A 47 8.62 -8.82 -0.88
N CYS A 48 7.39 -9.05 -0.41
CA CYS A 48 6.92 -8.56 0.90
C CYS A 48 7.70 -9.20 2.06
N GLU A 49 7.99 -10.50 2.02
CA GLU A 49 8.86 -11.18 2.98
C GLU A 49 10.25 -10.53 3.02
N ALA A 50 10.77 -10.11 1.86
CA ALA A 50 12.01 -9.36 1.71
C ALA A 50 11.86 -7.86 2.01
N SER A 51 10.78 -7.43 2.68
CA SER A 51 10.51 -6.07 3.15
C SER A 51 10.26 -5.01 2.06
N HIS A 52 9.77 -5.42 0.88
CA HIS A 52 9.34 -4.48 -0.15
C HIS A 52 7.90 -4.00 0.16
N ALA A 53 7.76 -2.76 0.59
CA ALA A 53 6.49 -2.19 1.10
C ALA A 53 5.33 -2.25 0.08
N ASP A 54 5.55 -1.81 -1.19
CA ASP A 54 4.51 -1.87 -2.23
C ASP A 54 4.13 -3.31 -2.58
N ALA A 55 5.07 -4.27 -2.49
CA ALA A 55 4.74 -5.69 -2.70
C ALA A 55 3.77 -6.21 -1.63
N CYS A 56 3.96 -5.82 -0.36
CA CYS A 56 3.01 -6.15 0.70
C CYS A 56 1.62 -5.59 0.38
N ARG A 57 1.53 -4.31 -0.03
CA ARG A 57 0.26 -3.71 -0.43
C ARG A 57 -0.38 -4.46 -1.61
N ARG A 58 0.41 -4.85 -2.63
CA ARG A 58 -0.07 -5.62 -3.78
C ARG A 58 -0.60 -7.00 -3.40
N ALA A 59 0.08 -7.70 -2.50
CA ALA A 59 -0.40 -8.97 -1.96
C ALA A 59 -1.71 -8.77 -1.18
N GLY A 60 -1.80 -7.72 -0.36
CA GLY A 60 -3.02 -7.33 0.33
C GLY A 60 -4.19 -7.11 -0.62
N LEU A 61 -4.00 -6.32 -1.69
CA LEU A 61 -5.01 -6.10 -2.74
C LEU A 61 -5.41 -7.41 -3.43
N ALA A 62 -4.45 -8.30 -3.69
CA ALA A 62 -4.74 -9.58 -4.34
C ALA A 62 -5.67 -10.46 -3.47
N TYR A 63 -5.45 -10.50 -2.16
CA TYR A 63 -6.35 -11.21 -1.25
C TYR A 63 -7.68 -10.47 -1.02
N ASP A 64 -7.68 -9.13 -0.96
CA ASP A 64 -8.91 -8.33 -0.78
C ASP A 64 -9.89 -8.50 -1.96
N TYR A 65 -9.37 -8.64 -3.18
CA TYR A 65 -10.18 -8.80 -4.39
C TYR A 65 -10.21 -10.23 -4.97
N GLY A 66 -9.53 -11.18 -4.37
CA GLY A 66 -9.47 -12.56 -4.89
C GLY A 66 -8.67 -12.68 -6.19
N MET A 67 -7.62 -11.89 -6.38
CA MET A 67 -6.80 -11.88 -7.59
C MET A 67 -5.62 -12.86 -7.46
N GLY A 68 -5.72 -13.99 -8.11
CA GLY A 68 -4.69 -15.05 -8.05
C GLY A 68 -4.81 -16.01 -6.87
N ALA A 69 -5.75 -15.76 -5.96
CA ALA A 69 -6.14 -16.64 -4.86
C ALA A 69 -7.61 -16.41 -4.50
N THR A 70 -8.18 -17.27 -3.67
CA THR A 70 -9.49 -17.05 -3.05
C THR A 70 -9.41 -15.78 -2.18
N GLN A 71 -10.47 -14.95 -2.22
CA GLN A 71 -10.59 -13.76 -1.38
C GLN A 71 -10.42 -14.10 0.11
N ASP A 72 -9.59 -13.34 0.80
CA ASP A 72 -9.31 -13.52 2.22
C ASP A 72 -8.99 -12.16 2.86
N TYR A 73 -9.99 -11.54 3.45
CA TYR A 73 -9.86 -10.24 4.09
C TYR A 73 -8.90 -10.24 5.30
N ALA A 74 -8.81 -11.35 6.03
CA ALA A 74 -7.91 -11.44 7.17
C ALA A 74 -6.44 -11.48 6.72
N LYS A 75 -6.14 -12.17 5.62
CA LYS A 75 -4.81 -12.11 5.00
C LYS A 75 -4.53 -10.74 4.41
N ALA A 76 -5.50 -10.14 3.71
CA ALA A 76 -5.36 -8.78 3.18
C ALA A 76 -4.98 -7.78 4.27
N ALA A 77 -5.66 -7.81 5.43
CA ALA A 77 -5.36 -6.96 6.57
C ALA A 77 -3.91 -7.09 7.05
N LYS A 78 -3.40 -8.32 7.18
CA LYS A 78 -2.01 -8.57 7.60
C LYS A 78 -0.98 -8.02 6.61
N PHE A 79 -1.25 -8.15 5.31
CA PHE A 79 -0.37 -7.60 4.28
C PHE A 79 -0.42 -6.08 4.23
N TYR A 80 -1.58 -5.44 4.43
CA TYR A 80 -1.69 -4.00 4.55
C TYR A 80 -1.00 -3.47 5.81
N GLU A 81 -1.12 -4.18 6.95
CA GLU A 81 -0.41 -3.85 8.19
C GLU A 81 1.10 -3.83 7.97
N LYS A 82 1.65 -4.89 7.39
CA LYS A 82 3.08 -4.97 7.07
C LYS A 82 3.51 -3.88 6.07
N SER A 83 2.69 -3.57 5.06
CA SER A 83 2.94 -2.48 4.11
C SER A 83 3.02 -1.13 4.81
N CYS A 84 2.05 -0.83 5.69
CA CYS A 84 2.00 0.39 6.50
C CYS A 84 3.19 0.51 7.48
N GLU A 85 3.62 -0.60 8.10
CA GLU A 85 4.80 -0.66 8.96
C GLU A 85 6.09 -0.38 8.18
N LEU A 86 6.18 -0.85 6.94
CA LEU A 86 7.31 -0.62 6.03
C LEU A 86 7.30 0.77 5.39
N GLY A 87 6.33 1.62 5.72
CA GLY A 87 6.30 3.01 5.28
C GLY A 87 5.53 3.28 3.99
N ASP A 88 4.71 2.34 3.50
CA ASP A 88 3.79 2.61 2.39
C ASP A 88 2.54 3.34 2.90
N ALA A 89 2.41 4.61 2.54
CA ALA A 89 1.29 5.45 2.93
C ALA A 89 -0.06 4.90 2.44
N ASP A 90 -0.11 4.35 1.23
CA ASP A 90 -1.32 3.75 0.67
C ASP A 90 -1.66 2.41 1.35
N GLY A 91 -0.65 1.68 1.85
CA GLY A 91 -0.85 0.52 2.71
C GLY A 91 -1.58 0.87 4.00
N CYS A 92 -1.22 2.01 4.62
CA CYS A 92 -1.92 2.54 5.79
C CYS A 92 -3.36 2.93 5.46
N SER A 93 -3.62 3.56 4.29
CA SER A 93 -4.99 3.87 3.84
C SER A 93 -5.84 2.62 3.67
N ASN A 94 -5.31 1.59 3.00
CA ASN A 94 -6.04 0.35 2.78
C ASN A 94 -6.37 -0.35 4.11
N LEU A 95 -5.42 -0.33 5.06
CA LEU A 95 -5.65 -0.86 6.41
C LEU A 95 -6.73 -0.07 7.15
N ALA A 96 -6.75 1.27 6.99
CA ALA A 96 -7.77 2.13 7.57
C ALA A 96 -9.18 1.75 7.07
N ASP A 97 -9.33 1.52 5.76
CA ASP A 97 -10.59 1.07 5.15
C ASP A 97 -11.02 -0.30 5.71
N VAL A 98 -10.06 -1.21 5.89
CA VAL A 98 -10.31 -2.55 6.45
C VAL A 98 -10.86 -2.45 7.87
N TYR A 99 -10.26 -1.63 8.74
CA TYR A 99 -10.76 -1.43 10.11
C TYR A 99 -12.10 -0.69 10.13
N GLY A 100 -12.28 0.34 9.31
CA GLY A 100 -13.54 1.09 9.23
C GLY A 100 -14.72 0.22 8.77
N ALA A 101 -14.47 -0.73 7.88
CA ALA A 101 -15.48 -1.66 7.36
C ALA A 101 -15.62 -2.94 8.20
N GLY A 102 -14.62 -3.30 9.03
CA GLY A 102 -14.58 -4.57 9.77
C GLY A 102 -14.36 -5.78 8.86
N ARG A 103 -13.59 -5.61 7.77
CA ARG A 103 -13.31 -6.70 6.81
C ARG A 103 -12.15 -7.56 7.30
N GLY A 104 -12.42 -8.78 7.76
CA GLY A 104 -11.41 -9.72 8.27
C GLY A 104 -10.73 -9.32 9.58
N VAL A 105 -11.14 -8.22 10.17
CA VAL A 105 -10.72 -7.70 11.49
C VAL A 105 -11.93 -7.18 12.24
N GLU A 106 -11.81 -7.01 13.55
CA GLU A 106 -12.83 -6.31 14.33
C GLU A 106 -12.94 -4.85 13.87
N ARG A 107 -14.18 -4.39 13.62
CA ARG A 107 -14.42 -3.01 13.18
C ARG A 107 -13.98 -2.02 14.24
N SER A 108 -13.23 -1.01 13.82
CA SER A 108 -12.78 0.06 14.70
C SER A 108 -12.67 1.38 13.94
N GLU A 109 -13.62 2.26 14.14
CA GLU A 109 -13.61 3.60 13.54
C GLU A 109 -12.45 4.45 14.10
N GLN A 110 -12.06 4.22 15.35
CA GLN A 110 -10.92 4.89 15.96
C GLN A 110 -9.60 4.50 15.27
N LYS A 111 -9.34 3.19 15.06
CA LYS A 111 -8.16 2.74 14.33
C LYS A 111 -8.17 3.21 12.88
N SER A 112 -9.33 3.21 12.23
CA SER A 112 -9.48 3.74 10.87
C SER A 112 -9.07 5.22 10.83
N PHE A 113 -9.53 6.04 11.76
CA PHE A 113 -9.14 7.44 11.86
C PHE A 113 -7.62 7.63 12.05
N GLU A 114 -7.03 6.92 13.00
CA GLU A 114 -5.59 6.98 13.28
C GLU A 114 -4.75 6.59 12.05
N LEU A 115 -5.16 5.55 11.33
CA LEU A 115 -4.46 5.06 10.14
C LEU A 115 -4.61 6.00 8.94
N PHE A 116 -5.80 6.58 8.71
CA PHE A 116 -5.96 7.59 7.68
C PHE A 116 -5.18 8.86 7.99
N ASN A 117 -5.13 9.28 9.26
CA ASN A 117 -4.31 10.41 9.67
C ASN A 117 -2.83 10.15 9.39
N LYS A 118 -2.30 8.99 9.81
CA LYS A 118 -0.94 8.56 9.52
C LYS A 118 -0.66 8.54 8.02
N SER A 119 -1.55 7.96 7.24
CA SER A 119 -1.43 7.89 5.78
C SER A 119 -1.39 9.28 5.12
N CYS A 120 -2.26 10.19 5.56
CA CYS A 120 -2.28 11.58 5.08
C CYS A 120 -1.02 12.37 5.48
N GLU A 121 -0.49 12.15 6.68
CA GLU A 121 0.79 12.73 7.12
C GLU A 121 1.97 12.24 6.27
N MET A 122 1.93 10.97 5.86
CA MET A 122 2.92 10.36 4.96
C MET A 122 2.75 10.77 3.48
N GLY A 123 1.74 11.58 3.15
CA GLY A 123 1.55 12.15 1.81
C GLY A 123 0.65 11.34 0.88
N SER A 124 -0.12 10.37 1.37
CA SER A 124 -1.14 9.71 0.54
C SER A 124 -2.33 10.64 0.30
N SER A 125 -2.64 10.89 -0.96
CA SER A 125 -3.83 11.63 -1.35
C SER A 125 -5.12 10.90 -0.98
N GLY A 126 -5.13 9.57 -1.11
CA GLY A 126 -6.22 8.70 -0.68
C GLY A 126 -6.41 8.73 0.85
N GLY A 127 -5.30 8.73 1.61
CA GLY A 127 -5.32 8.88 3.06
C GLY A 127 -5.94 10.18 3.53
N CYS A 128 -5.56 11.30 2.89
CA CYS A 128 -6.17 12.60 3.20
C CYS A 128 -7.65 12.64 2.83
N TYR A 129 -8.04 12.03 1.72
CA TYR A 129 -9.45 11.92 1.31
C TYR A 129 -10.27 11.09 2.31
N GLY A 130 -9.76 9.93 2.73
CA GLY A 130 -10.40 9.09 3.73
C GLY A 130 -10.56 9.81 5.08
N LEU A 131 -9.48 10.48 5.54
CA LEU A 131 -9.53 11.29 6.77
C LEU A 131 -10.59 12.40 6.70
N ALA A 132 -10.69 13.10 5.56
CA ALA A 132 -11.71 14.11 5.34
C ALA A 132 -13.12 13.51 5.45
N GLY A 133 -13.37 12.34 4.88
CA GLY A 133 -14.64 11.63 4.98
C GLY A 133 -15.00 11.23 6.41
N LEU A 134 -14.02 10.88 7.23
CA LEU A 134 -14.24 10.59 8.65
C LEU A 134 -14.65 11.86 9.43
N TYR A 135 -14.01 13.01 9.19
CA TYR A 135 -14.44 14.29 9.76
C TYR A 135 -15.83 14.73 9.26
N GLU A 136 -16.16 14.49 7.99
CA GLU A 136 -17.47 14.80 7.43
C GLU A 136 -18.58 13.98 8.10
N SER A 137 -18.29 12.70 8.40
CA SER A 137 -19.28 11.77 8.99
C SER A 137 -19.27 11.73 10.52
N GLY A 138 -18.18 12.15 11.17
CA GLY A 138 -17.99 12.01 12.62
C GLY A 138 -17.65 10.58 13.05
N LYS A 139 -17.04 9.77 12.17
CA LYS A 139 -16.66 8.39 12.49
C LYS A 139 -15.25 8.35 13.07
N GLY A 140 -15.10 7.81 14.28
CA GLY A 140 -13.82 7.75 14.98
C GLY A 140 -13.26 9.11 15.42
N THR A 141 -14.01 10.21 15.20
CA THR A 141 -13.66 11.56 15.58
C THR A 141 -14.94 12.42 15.70
N GLU A 142 -14.82 13.63 16.24
CA GLU A 142 -15.91 14.59 16.19
C GLU A 142 -16.15 15.08 14.76
N LYS A 143 -17.42 15.26 14.40
CA LYS A 143 -17.79 15.80 13.08
C LYS A 143 -17.32 17.25 12.95
N SER A 144 -16.59 17.54 11.84
CA SER A 144 -16.08 18.87 11.56
C SER A 144 -16.02 19.12 10.05
N SER A 145 -16.92 19.94 9.54
CA SER A 145 -16.90 20.34 8.13
C SER A 145 -15.66 21.17 7.78
N GLU A 146 -15.12 21.93 8.73
CA GLU A 146 -13.89 22.69 8.55
C GLU A 146 -12.69 21.77 8.33
N GLN A 147 -12.51 20.75 9.20
CA GLN A 147 -11.43 19.77 9.03
C GLN A 147 -11.63 18.93 7.77
N ALA A 148 -12.85 18.54 7.46
CA ALA A 148 -13.16 17.82 6.23
C ALA A 148 -12.70 18.62 5.00
N ALA A 149 -13.10 19.89 4.88
CA ALA A 149 -12.69 20.76 3.77
C ALA A 149 -11.18 20.93 3.68
N LYS A 150 -10.49 21.10 4.80
CA LYS A 150 -9.03 21.19 4.88
C LYS A 150 -8.34 19.94 4.29
N PHE A 151 -8.80 18.75 4.69
CA PHE A 151 -8.19 17.51 4.24
C PHE A 151 -8.59 17.12 2.80
N TYR A 152 -9.81 17.47 2.34
CA TYR A 152 -10.15 17.37 0.92
C TYR A 152 -9.25 18.26 0.06
N LYS A 153 -9.00 19.50 0.50
CA LYS A 153 -8.06 20.40 -0.19
C LYS A 153 -6.65 19.81 -0.25
N LYS A 154 -6.15 19.28 0.88
CA LYS A 154 -4.84 18.61 0.91
C LYS A 154 -4.79 17.40 -0.03
N SER A 155 -5.85 16.61 -0.09
CA SER A 155 -5.98 15.49 -1.04
C SER A 155 -5.91 15.96 -2.50
N CYS A 156 -6.58 17.07 -2.82
CA CYS A 156 -6.50 17.73 -4.12
C CYS A 156 -5.08 18.19 -4.46
N GLU A 157 -4.40 18.86 -3.53
CA GLU A 157 -3.02 19.33 -3.68
C GLU A 157 -2.03 18.16 -3.90
N LEU A 158 -2.34 16.98 -3.38
CA LEU A 158 -1.61 15.73 -3.59
C LEU A 158 -2.03 14.98 -4.87
N GLY A 159 -2.90 15.55 -5.69
CA GLY A 159 -3.24 15.06 -7.03
C GLY A 159 -4.45 14.13 -7.12
N LEU A 160 -5.34 14.10 -6.11
CA LEU A 160 -6.59 13.34 -6.19
C LEU A 160 -7.74 14.25 -6.65
N ASP A 161 -8.24 14.04 -7.87
CA ASP A 161 -9.33 14.84 -8.45
C ASP A 161 -10.61 14.84 -7.59
N LEU A 162 -10.96 13.70 -7.00
CA LEU A 162 -12.09 13.59 -6.06
C LEU A 162 -11.95 14.54 -4.86
N GLY A 163 -10.73 14.76 -4.37
CA GLY A 163 -10.45 15.75 -3.33
C GLY A 163 -10.75 17.17 -3.82
N CYS A 164 -10.40 17.48 -5.08
CA CYS A 164 -10.66 18.78 -5.68
C CYS A 164 -12.16 19.06 -5.86
N GLU A 165 -12.93 18.03 -6.17
CA GLU A 165 -14.40 18.16 -6.31
C GLU A 165 -15.08 18.43 -4.96
N LYS A 166 -14.58 17.78 -3.90
CA LYS A 166 -15.12 17.91 -2.54
C LYS A 166 -14.64 19.17 -1.80
N ALA A 167 -13.53 19.77 -2.24
CA ALA A 167 -12.95 20.97 -1.63
C ALA A 167 -13.62 22.28 -2.09
N LYS A 168 -14.56 22.22 -3.04
CA LYS A 168 -15.36 23.37 -3.56
C LYS A 168 -16.51 23.67 -2.64
#